data_cd12b0f98bee78c717597e8b458ec3df
#
_entry.id   cd12b0f98bee78c717597e8b458ec3df
#
_cell.length_a   1.000
_cell.length_b   1.000
_cell.length_c   1.000
_cell.angle_alpha   90.00
_cell.angle_beta   90.00
_cell.angle_gamma   90.00
#
_symmetry.space_group_name_H-M   'P 1'
#
loop_
_entity.id
_entity.type
_entity.pdbx_description
1 polymer ?
#
loop_
_entity_poly.entity_id
_entity_poly.type
_entity_poly.pdbx_seq_one_letter_code
_entity_poly.pdbx_strand_id
1 'polypeptide(L)'
;MRVMRSLRGNSGAGLISRPARLSSLRSVFTGCRAVMLPRFGGPEVFELRENVPVPNLNPNEVLVRAKAVSVNPLDCRIRAGYGRSVFQPHLPIIVGRDVSGEVAAIGTSVKSLKVGQEVFGALHPTALRGTYTDYGILSEDELTEKPSSISHVEASAIPFAALTAWRALKSNARITEGQRLLVFGGGGAVGFSAIQLAVASGCHVTASCVGQTKDRILAAGAEQAVDYTTEDIELAVKGKFDAVLDTIGGPETERIGINFLRKGGNYMTLQGEAASLTDKYGFVVGLPLATSLLMKKKIQYQYSHGIDYWWTYMRADPEGLAEIQRLVGAGKLKIPVEKTFSITDVVAAHEAKEKKQIPGKVVLEF
;
A
#
# COMPACT_ATOMS: atom_id res chain seq x y z
N MET A 1 53.32 44.32 56.93
CA MET A 1 54.52 43.49 57.08
C MET A 1 54.24 42.15 56.40
N ARG A 2 55.03 41.82 55.35
CA ARG A 2 55.33 40.48 54.78
C ARG A 2 54.19 39.55 54.49
N VAL A 3 54.03 38.74 53.38
CA VAL A 3 55.00 38.49 52.29
C VAL A 3 54.16 37.81 51.20
N MET A 4 54.39 38.14 49.93
CA MET A 4 53.98 37.39 48.71
C MET A 4 54.37 35.91 48.80
N ARG A 5 53.55 35.04 48.20
CA ARG A 5 54.03 33.93 47.38
C ARG A 5 53.02 33.51 46.35
N SER A 6 53.39 33.60 45.13
CA SER A 6 52.87 33.10 43.91
C SER A 6 52.91 31.56 43.89
N LEU A 7 51.89 30.93 43.34
CA LEU A 7 52.05 29.63 42.69
C LEU A 7 51.16 29.61 41.39
N ARG A 8 51.82 29.44 40.28
CA ARG A 8 51.27 29.11 38.95
C ARG A 8 50.75 27.69 39.01
N GLY A 9 49.59 27.45 38.35
CA GLY A 9 49.03 26.10 38.16
C GLY A 9 48.15 26.06 36.96
N ASN A 10 48.71 25.68 35.89
CA ASN A 10 48.26 24.94 34.71
C ASN A 10 46.77 25.01 34.28
N SER A 11 46.55 25.71 33.18
CA SER A 11 45.37 25.66 32.32
C SER A 11 45.30 24.32 31.56
N GLY A 12 44.48 23.38 32.02
CA GLY A 12 44.05 22.25 31.24
C GLY A 12 42.89 22.65 30.30
N ALA A 13 43.20 22.99 29.06
CA ALA A 13 42.19 23.17 28.03
C ALA A 13 41.58 21.82 27.68
N GLY A 14 40.37 21.51 28.21
CA GLY A 14 39.53 20.42 27.74
C GLY A 14 39.10 20.71 26.31
N LEU A 15 39.61 19.95 25.36
CA LEU A 15 39.12 19.89 23.99
C LEU A 15 37.67 19.40 24.01
N ILE A 16 36.71 20.33 23.92
CA ILE A 16 35.33 20.03 23.58
C ILE A 16 35.35 19.63 22.10
N SER A 17 35.29 18.34 21.84
CA SER A 17 35.08 17.78 20.49
C SER A 17 33.80 18.37 19.90
N ARG A 18 33.94 19.25 18.93
CA ARG A 18 32.81 19.74 18.12
C ARG A 18 32.15 18.54 17.43
N PRO A 19 30.82 18.41 17.45
CA PRO A 19 30.15 17.38 16.68
C PRO A 19 30.50 17.60 15.20
N ALA A 20 30.91 16.53 14.53
CA ALA A 20 31.22 16.51 13.11
C ALA A 20 30.05 17.13 12.33
N ARG A 21 30.35 18.16 11.56
CA ARG A 21 29.37 18.89 10.75
C ARG A 21 28.73 17.93 9.76
N LEU A 22 27.39 17.94 9.70
CA LEU A 22 26.49 17.33 8.69
C LEU A 22 26.74 17.80 7.24
N SER A 23 27.93 18.26 6.89
CA SER A 23 28.27 18.79 5.57
C SER A 23 28.72 17.72 4.56
N SER A 24 28.84 16.45 4.97
CA SER A 24 29.35 15.37 4.09
C SER A 24 28.26 14.60 3.31
N LEU A 25 26.97 14.78 3.62
CA LEU A 25 25.89 14.08 2.92
C LEU A 25 25.43 14.72 1.59
N ARG A 26 25.91 15.94 1.30
CA ARG A 26 25.52 16.67 0.07
C ARG A 26 26.13 16.14 -1.23
N SER A 27 27.08 15.22 -1.20
CA SER A 27 27.84 14.81 -2.40
C SER A 27 27.60 13.39 -2.89
N VAL A 28 26.77 12.59 -2.22
CA VAL A 28 26.63 11.15 -2.54
C VAL A 28 25.47 10.85 -3.50
N PHE A 29 24.44 11.70 -3.54
CA PHE A 29 23.25 11.45 -4.39
C PHE A 29 23.02 12.64 -5.34
N THR A 30 23.84 12.76 -6.38
CA THR A 30 23.71 13.85 -7.37
C THR A 30 22.58 13.63 -8.37
N GLY A 31 22.10 12.42 -8.53
CA GLY A 31 20.98 12.07 -9.40
C GLY A 31 20.73 10.56 -9.44
N CYS A 32 19.54 10.17 -9.83
CA CYS A 32 19.14 8.77 -9.95
C CYS A 32 18.27 8.58 -11.21
N ARG A 33 18.07 7.32 -11.60
CA ARG A 33 17.07 6.98 -12.62
C ARG A 33 15.67 7.02 -12.00
N ALA A 34 14.73 7.56 -12.73
CA ALA A 34 13.32 7.55 -12.34
C ALA A 34 12.41 7.47 -13.57
N VAL A 35 11.29 6.79 -13.42
CA VAL A 35 10.21 6.78 -14.40
C VAL A 35 9.28 7.94 -14.11
N MET A 36 9.30 8.92 -15.00
CA MET A 36 8.48 10.12 -14.89
C MET A 36 7.17 9.95 -15.64
N LEU A 37 6.10 10.48 -15.05
CA LEU A 37 4.81 10.70 -15.69
C LEU A 37 4.67 12.19 -16.04
N PRO A 38 4.98 12.62 -17.29
CA PRO A 38 4.91 14.03 -17.66
C PRO A 38 3.48 14.52 -17.93
N ARG A 39 2.59 13.60 -18.31
CA ARG A 39 1.16 13.85 -18.59
C ARG A 39 0.37 12.58 -18.41
N PHE A 40 -0.92 12.70 -18.19
CA PHE A 40 -1.81 11.53 -18.16
C PHE A 40 -1.98 10.92 -19.55
N GLY A 41 -2.14 9.59 -19.61
CA GLY A 41 -2.32 8.87 -20.86
C GLY A 41 -2.20 7.36 -20.72
N GLY A 42 -1.95 6.70 -21.85
CA GLY A 42 -1.63 5.26 -21.91
C GLY A 42 -0.23 4.95 -21.36
N PRO A 43 0.20 3.68 -21.34
CA PRO A 43 1.52 3.29 -20.81
C PRO A 43 2.69 3.97 -21.51
N GLU A 44 2.54 4.32 -22.75
CA GLU A 44 3.55 4.97 -23.62
C GLU A 44 3.96 6.38 -23.17
N VAL A 45 3.20 6.99 -22.22
CA VAL A 45 3.55 8.34 -21.73
C VAL A 45 4.70 8.36 -20.74
N PHE A 46 5.09 7.20 -20.22
CA PHE A 46 6.22 7.13 -19.29
C PHE A 46 7.55 7.48 -19.95
N GLU A 47 8.36 8.23 -19.23
CA GLU A 47 9.71 8.60 -19.61
C GLU A 47 10.70 8.12 -18.55
N LEU A 48 11.61 7.23 -18.92
CA LEU A 48 12.77 6.93 -18.07
C LEU A 48 13.75 8.10 -18.18
N ARG A 49 14.03 8.75 -17.06
CA ARG A 49 14.99 9.85 -16.97
C ARG A 49 16.13 9.47 -16.07
N GLU A 50 17.34 9.87 -16.46
CA GLU A 50 18.55 9.80 -15.66
C GLU A 50 18.83 11.14 -14.98
N ASN A 51 19.65 11.12 -13.94
CA ASN A 51 20.05 12.32 -13.20
C ASN A 51 18.89 13.11 -12.58
N VAL A 52 17.79 12.43 -12.23
CA VAL A 52 16.68 13.04 -11.48
C VAL A 52 17.18 13.36 -10.07
N PRO A 53 17.05 14.62 -9.60
CA PRO A 53 17.54 15.00 -8.28
C PRO A 53 16.83 14.22 -7.16
N VAL A 54 17.60 13.71 -6.20
CA VAL A 54 17.06 13.13 -4.96
C VAL A 54 16.80 14.28 -3.98
N PRO A 55 15.55 14.50 -3.52
CA PRO A 55 15.24 15.56 -2.57
C PRO A 55 15.92 15.35 -1.21
N ASN A 56 16.12 16.44 -0.46
CA ASN A 56 16.55 16.33 0.94
C ASN A 56 15.46 15.63 1.78
N LEU A 57 15.90 14.84 2.75
CA LEU A 57 14.98 14.15 3.67
C LEU A 57 14.41 15.12 4.72
N ASN A 58 13.13 14.98 4.98
CA ASN A 58 12.52 15.53 6.19
C ASN A 58 12.96 14.71 7.43
N PRO A 59 12.77 15.24 8.66
CA PRO A 59 13.26 14.57 9.87
C PRO A 59 12.79 13.13 10.06
N ASN A 60 11.58 12.78 9.65
CA ASN A 60 10.98 11.45 9.80
C ASN A 60 11.02 10.60 8.50
N GLU A 61 11.76 11.05 7.49
CA GLU A 61 11.84 10.35 6.20
C GLU A 61 13.07 9.45 6.10
N VAL A 62 12.92 8.42 5.30
CA VAL A 62 13.92 7.40 5.01
C VAL A 62 14.13 7.34 3.51
N LEU A 63 15.39 7.39 3.09
CA LEU A 63 15.79 7.16 1.70
C LEU A 63 16.04 5.66 1.50
N VAL A 64 15.26 5.05 0.65
CA VAL A 64 15.38 3.63 0.32
C VAL A 64 15.97 3.48 -1.06
N ARG A 65 17.11 2.80 -1.17
CA ARG A 65 17.66 2.33 -2.45
C ARG A 65 16.80 1.16 -2.91
N ALA A 66 15.94 1.38 -3.88
CA ALA A 66 15.00 0.40 -4.38
C ALA A 66 15.72 -0.80 -5.03
N LYS A 67 15.23 -1.99 -4.75
CA LYS A 67 15.60 -3.25 -5.41
C LYS A 67 14.47 -3.78 -6.25
N ALA A 68 13.24 -3.61 -5.76
CA ALA A 68 12.02 -3.98 -6.46
C ALA A 68 10.85 -3.09 -6.04
N VAL A 69 9.95 -2.82 -6.97
CA VAL A 69 8.69 -2.09 -6.77
C VAL A 69 7.58 -2.81 -7.50
N SER A 70 6.35 -2.75 -7.02
CA SER A 70 5.25 -3.46 -7.70
C SER A 70 4.29 -2.52 -8.43
N VAL A 71 3.65 -3.04 -9.47
CA VAL A 71 2.61 -2.32 -10.23
C VAL A 71 1.24 -2.60 -9.62
N ASN A 72 0.60 -1.57 -9.10
CA ASN A 72 -0.75 -1.64 -8.56
C ASN A 72 -1.78 -1.14 -9.59
N PRO A 73 -3.04 -1.61 -9.54
CA PRO A 73 -4.11 -1.02 -10.32
C PRO A 73 -4.26 0.49 -10.13
N LEU A 74 -3.92 1.00 -8.93
CA LEU A 74 -3.94 2.43 -8.64
C LEU A 74 -2.88 3.18 -9.47
N ASP A 75 -1.69 2.64 -9.65
CA ASP A 75 -0.62 3.26 -10.45
C ASP A 75 -1.05 3.41 -11.92
N CYS A 76 -1.70 2.39 -12.48
CA CYS A 76 -2.28 2.44 -13.81
C CYS A 76 -3.39 3.51 -13.91
N ARG A 77 -4.26 3.58 -12.90
CA ARG A 77 -5.35 4.56 -12.86
C ARG A 77 -4.83 5.99 -12.70
N ILE A 78 -3.83 6.24 -11.85
CA ILE A 78 -3.18 7.56 -11.70
C ILE A 78 -2.56 7.97 -13.03
N ARG A 79 -1.81 7.10 -13.67
CA ARG A 79 -1.25 7.36 -15.01
C ARG A 79 -2.34 7.74 -15.99
N ALA A 80 -3.49 7.07 -15.98
CA ALA A 80 -4.64 7.36 -16.85
C ALA A 80 -5.45 8.60 -16.43
N GLY A 81 -5.08 9.29 -15.33
CA GLY A 81 -5.70 10.55 -14.89
C GLY A 81 -6.70 10.41 -13.73
N TYR A 82 -6.76 9.28 -13.03
CA TYR A 82 -7.51 9.18 -11.80
C TYR A 82 -6.82 9.97 -10.69
N GLY A 83 -7.60 10.77 -9.95
CA GLY A 83 -7.06 11.67 -8.94
C GLY A 83 -6.38 12.90 -9.57
N ARG A 84 -6.77 13.31 -10.79
CA ARG A 84 -6.16 14.47 -11.46
C ARG A 84 -6.24 15.75 -10.63
N SER A 85 -7.28 15.93 -9.83
CA SER A 85 -7.38 17.07 -8.91
C SER A 85 -6.20 17.14 -7.94
N VAL A 86 -5.61 16.00 -7.57
CA VAL A 86 -4.41 15.92 -6.71
C VAL A 86 -3.14 16.03 -7.53
N PHE A 87 -3.02 15.26 -8.62
CA PHE A 87 -1.75 15.00 -9.28
C PHE A 87 -1.42 15.97 -10.43
N GLN A 88 -2.43 16.49 -11.14
CA GLN A 88 -2.22 17.34 -12.32
C GLN A 88 -1.38 18.60 -12.04
N PRO A 89 -1.55 19.33 -10.90
CA PRO A 89 -0.73 20.51 -10.62
C PRO A 89 0.76 20.20 -10.36
N HIS A 90 1.09 18.92 -10.14
CA HIS A 90 2.44 18.50 -9.77
C HIS A 90 3.17 17.74 -10.88
N LEU A 91 2.54 17.56 -12.04
CA LEU A 91 3.21 16.91 -13.19
C LEU A 91 4.44 17.72 -13.62
N PRO A 92 5.56 17.06 -13.94
CA PRO A 92 5.79 15.63 -14.01
C PRO A 92 6.01 15.01 -12.61
N ILE A 93 5.43 13.82 -12.34
CA ILE A 93 5.60 13.09 -11.08
C ILE A 93 6.20 11.70 -11.32
N ILE A 94 6.75 11.11 -10.26
CA ILE A 94 7.09 9.70 -10.19
C ILE A 94 5.87 8.96 -9.62
N VAL A 95 5.43 7.88 -10.28
CA VAL A 95 4.35 7.00 -9.77
C VAL A 95 4.92 5.79 -9.04
N GLY A 96 4.06 4.83 -8.66
CA GLY A 96 4.43 3.66 -7.86
C GLY A 96 4.17 3.89 -6.37
N ARG A 97 3.74 2.82 -5.70
CA ARG A 97 3.37 2.87 -4.27
C ARG A 97 4.17 1.91 -3.42
N ASP A 98 4.38 0.70 -3.89
CA ASP A 98 5.16 -0.32 -3.18
C ASP A 98 6.65 -0.18 -3.42
N VAL A 99 7.45 -0.52 -2.41
CA VAL A 99 8.90 -0.64 -2.54
C VAL A 99 9.44 -1.72 -1.62
N SER A 100 10.49 -2.39 -2.06
CA SER A 100 11.42 -3.14 -1.20
C SER A 100 12.85 -2.80 -1.62
N GLY A 101 13.71 -2.58 -0.64
CA GLY A 101 15.09 -2.17 -0.87
C GLY A 101 15.88 -2.04 0.42
N GLU A 102 16.95 -1.28 0.37
CA GLU A 102 17.90 -1.05 1.45
C GLU A 102 17.87 0.41 1.88
N VAL A 103 17.85 0.67 3.17
CA VAL A 103 17.94 2.03 3.73
C VAL A 103 19.27 2.67 3.36
N ALA A 104 19.25 3.70 2.54
CA ALA A 104 20.44 4.43 2.10
C ALA A 104 20.76 5.64 3.00
N ALA A 105 19.73 6.30 3.55
CA ALA A 105 19.88 7.40 4.50
C ALA A 105 18.60 7.54 5.34
N ILE A 106 18.73 8.18 6.50
CA ILE A 106 17.60 8.43 7.42
C ILE A 106 17.57 9.88 7.87
N GLY A 107 16.38 10.42 8.08
CA GLY A 107 16.15 11.72 8.70
C GLY A 107 16.49 11.73 10.19
N THR A 108 16.63 12.92 10.75
CA THR A 108 17.12 13.11 12.12
C THR A 108 16.19 12.61 13.24
N SER A 109 14.91 12.37 12.94
CA SER A 109 13.91 11.89 13.89
C SER A 109 13.57 10.40 13.74
N VAL A 110 14.12 9.71 12.73
CA VAL A 110 13.95 8.28 12.51
C VAL A 110 14.61 7.50 13.64
N LYS A 111 13.90 6.50 14.22
CA LYS A 111 14.33 5.77 15.43
C LYS A 111 14.38 4.26 15.25
N SER A 112 13.46 3.70 14.45
CA SER A 112 13.28 2.24 14.31
C SER A 112 14.10 1.62 13.19
N LEU A 113 14.57 2.43 12.24
CA LEU A 113 15.29 1.96 11.06
C LEU A 113 16.75 2.46 11.04
N LYS A 114 17.63 1.69 10.38
CA LYS A 114 19.07 1.98 10.30
C LYS A 114 19.54 1.88 8.85
N VAL A 115 20.57 2.69 8.51
CA VAL A 115 21.23 2.59 7.20
C VAL A 115 21.79 1.17 7.00
N GLY A 116 21.60 0.64 5.79
CA GLY A 116 21.96 -0.74 5.41
C GLY A 116 20.89 -1.79 5.74
N GLN A 117 19.82 -1.44 6.45
CA GLN A 117 18.73 -2.37 6.77
C GLN A 117 17.87 -2.63 5.54
N GLU A 118 17.51 -3.90 5.28
CA GLU A 118 16.55 -4.25 4.24
C GLU A 118 15.13 -3.98 4.72
N VAL A 119 14.36 -3.27 3.90
CA VAL A 119 13.00 -2.82 4.23
C VAL A 119 12.03 -3.05 3.10
N PHE A 120 10.75 -3.04 3.46
CA PHE A 120 9.66 -2.98 2.50
C PHE A 120 8.51 -2.13 3.06
N GLY A 121 7.70 -1.56 2.17
CA GLY A 121 6.62 -0.68 2.59
C GLY A 121 5.86 -0.09 1.42
N ALA A 122 4.91 0.81 1.72
CA ALA A 122 4.09 1.44 0.70
C ALA A 122 3.74 2.88 1.04
N LEU A 123 3.85 3.73 0.02
CA LEU A 123 3.41 5.12 0.05
C LEU A 123 1.88 5.25 0.11
N HIS A 124 1.43 6.30 0.78
CA HIS A 124 0.02 6.68 0.79
C HIS A 124 -0.53 6.84 -0.65
N PRO A 125 -1.82 6.48 -0.93
CA PRO A 125 -2.42 6.58 -2.27
C PRO A 125 -2.29 7.94 -2.94
N THR A 126 -2.31 9.03 -2.18
CA THR A 126 -2.22 10.41 -2.67
C THR A 126 -0.81 11.00 -2.57
N ALA A 127 0.22 10.21 -2.24
CA ALA A 127 1.58 10.71 -2.19
C ALA A 127 2.00 11.28 -3.56
N LEU A 128 2.61 12.46 -3.57
CA LEU A 128 3.08 13.14 -4.77
C LEU A 128 4.42 12.59 -5.28
N ARG A 129 5.17 11.92 -4.40
CA ARG A 129 6.37 11.16 -4.72
C ARG A 129 6.00 9.70 -4.89
N GLY A 130 6.63 9.03 -5.84
CA GLY A 130 6.41 7.62 -6.12
C GLY A 130 7.66 6.78 -5.93
N THR A 131 7.52 5.49 -6.14
CA THR A 131 8.58 4.49 -5.90
C THR A 131 9.29 4.01 -7.17
N TYR A 132 8.85 4.41 -8.38
CA TYR A 132 9.49 3.99 -9.63
C TYR A 132 10.79 4.78 -9.87
N THR A 133 11.74 4.63 -8.98
CA THR A 133 13.03 5.35 -8.96
C THR A 133 14.08 4.54 -8.21
N ASP A 134 15.37 4.71 -8.57
CA ASP A 134 16.48 4.07 -7.84
C ASP A 134 16.44 4.38 -6.33
N TYR A 135 15.93 5.58 -5.96
CA TYR A 135 15.84 6.03 -4.57
C TYR A 135 14.44 6.55 -4.23
N GLY A 136 13.67 5.78 -3.49
CA GLY A 136 12.37 6.18 -2.96
C GLY A 136 12.49 6.86 -1.59
N ILE A 137 11.65 7.86 -1.33
CA ILE A 137 11.55 8.52 -0.02
C ILE A 137 10.19 8.19 0.58
N LEU A 138 10.21 7.56 1.75
CA LEU A 138 9.03 7.19 2.52
C LEU A 138 9.17 7.71 3.96
N SER A 139 8.05 7.87 4.66
CA SER A 139 8.08 8.10 6.10
C SER A 139 8.44 6.81 6.85
N GLU A 140 9.02 6.94 8.04
CA GLU A 140 9.36 5.79 8.88
C GLU A 140 8.16 4.85 9.14
N ASP A 141 6.97 5.42 9.30
CA ASP A 141 5.72 4.70 9.53
C ASP A 141 5.12 4.01 8.28
N GLU A 142 5.68 4.24 7.11
CA GLU A 142 5.34 3.58 5.86
C GLU A 142 6.24 2.38 5.55
N LEU A 143 7.24 2.11 6.41
CA LEU A 143 8.27 1.08 6.22
C LEU A 143 8.34 0.11 7.40
N THR A 144 8.78 -1.11 7.10
CA THR A 144 9.16 -2.10 8.12
C THR A 144 10.34 -2.94 7.60
N GLU A 145 10.99 -3.66 8.50
CA GLU A 145 12.09 -4.56 8.15
C GLU A 145 11.60 -5.71 7.25
N LYS A 146 12.35 -5.98 6.18
CA LYS A 146 12.06 -7.10 5.29
C LYS A 146 12.50 -8.42 5.94
N PRO A 147 11.60 -9.42 6.09
CA PRO A 147 12.02 -10.74 6.52
C PRO A 147 13.08 -11.33 5.58
N SER A 148 14.12 -11.93 6.15
CA SER A 148 15.20 -12.58 5.37
C SER A 148 14.73 -13.79 4.57
N SER A 149 13.55 -14.34 4.91
CA SER A 149 12.95 -15.52 4.26
C SER A 149 12.37 -15.24 2.87
N ILE A 150 12.25 -13.97 2.46
CA ILE A 150 11.70 -13.59 1.15
C ILE A 150 12.63 -12.64 0.39
N SER A 151 12.57 -12.70 -0.93
CA SER A 151 13.29 -11.82 -1.85
C SER A 151 12.70 -10.40 -1.84
N HIS A 152 13.43 -9.41 -2.38
CA HIS A 152 12.89 -8.05 -2.59
C HIS A 152 11.71 -8.04 -3.57
N VAL A 153 11.73 -8.91 -4.57
CA VAL A 153 10.63 -9.07 -5.53
C VAL A 153 9.35 -9.47 -4.82
N GLU A 154 9.40 -10.50 -3.99
CA GLU A 154 8.25 -10.96 -3.20
C GLU A 154 7.81 -9.89 -2.19
N ALA A 155 8.77 -9.27 -1.47
CA ALA A 155 8.49 -8.25 -0.48
C ALA A 155 7.79 -7.03 -1.09
N SER A 156 8.23 -6.57 -2.28
CA SER A 156 7.60 -5.42 -2.96
C SER A 156 6.15 -5.67 -3.40
N ALA A 157 5.72 -6.91 -3.51
CA ALA A 157 4.36 -7.26 -3.93
C ALA A 157 3.31 -7.08 -2.83
N ILE A 158 3.73 -6.97 -1.56
CA ILE A 158 2.86 -7.17 -0.39
C ILE A 158 2.26 -5.87 0.16
N PRO A 159 3.00 -4.79 0.45
CA PRO A 159 2.59 -3.75 1.40
C PRO A 159 1.28 -3.07 1.06
N PHE A 160 1.15 -2.53 -0.15
CA PHE A 160 -0.05 -1.77 -0.55
C PHE A 160 -1.33 -2.62 -0.50
N ALA A 161 -1.25 -3.84 -1.01
CA ALA A 161 -2.38 -4.76 -1.03
C ALA A 161 -2.75 -5.26 0.37
N ALA A 162 -1.76 -5.67 1.15
CA ALA A 162 -1.98 -6.18 2.50
C ALA A 162 -2.45 -5.09 3.47
N LEU A 163 -1.90 -3.87 3.40
CA LEU A 163 -2.38 -2.73 4.19
C LEU A 163 -3.81 -2.31 3.81
N THR A 164 -4.18 -2.41 2.52
CA THR A 164 -5.56 -2.18 2.09
C THR A 164 -6.51 -3.20 2.73
N ALA A 165 -6.14 -4.48 2.68
CA ALA A 165 -6.91 -5.56 3.31
C ALA A 165 -6.95 -5.42 4.84
N TRP A 166 -5.83 -5.11 5.47
CA TRP A 166 -5.73 -4.81 6.90
C TRP A 166 -6.70 -3.71 7.31
N ARG A 167 -6.69 -2.60 6.58
CA ARG A 167 -7.61 -1.47 6.81
C ARG A 167 -9.06 -1.90 6.76
N ALA A 168 -9.44 -2.70 5.75
CA ALA A 168 -10.80 -3.23 5.65
C ALA A 168 -11.18 -4.08 6.85
N LEU A 169 -10.34 -5.06 7.17
CA LEU A 169 -10.66 -6.11 8.12
C LEU A 169 -10.51 -5.65 9.58
N LYS A 170 -9.40 -4.99 9.92
CA LYS A 170 -9.06 -4.64 11.32
C LYS A 170 -9.55 -3.26 11.73
N SER A 171 -9.41 -2.25 10.84
CA SER A 171 -9.83 -0.89 11.21
C SER A 171 -11.32 -0.64 10.98
N ASN A 172 -11.89 -1.12 9.85
CA ASN A 172 -13.28 -0.88 9.50
C ASN A 172 -14.20 -1.95 10.11
N ALA A 173 -14.04 -3.22 9.69
CA ALA A 173 -14.92 -4.30 10.14
C ALA A 173 -14.61 -4.83 11.55
N ARG A 174 -13.37 -4.63 12.03
CA ARG A 174 -12.89 -5.12 13.34
C ARG A 174 -13.17 -6.61 13.54
N ILE A 175 -12.84 -7.40 12.52
CA ILE A 175 -13.08 -8.84 12.54
C ILE A 175 -12.38 -9.53 13.72
N THR A 176 -13.04 -10.52 14.28
CA THR A 176 -12.57 -11.36 15.39
C THR A 176 -12.69 -12.84 15.04
N GLU A 177 -12.02 -13.69 15.83
CA GLU A 177 -12.08 -15.15 15.69
C GLU A 177 -13.53 -15.68 15.61
N GLY A 178 -13.74 -16.69 14.78
CA GLY A 178 -15.03 -17.34 14.57
C GLY A 178 -15.99 -16.59 13.65
N GLN A 179 -15.68 -15.36 13.22
CA GLN A 179 -16.51 -14.60 12.30
C GLN A 179 -16.40 -15.11 10.86
N ARG A 180 -17.45 -14.92 10.08
CA ARG A 180 -17.55 -15.29 8.67
C ARG A 180 -17.30 -14.09 7.78
N LEU A 181 -16.35 -14.20 6.87
CA LEU A 181 -15.99 -13.18 5.88
C LEU A 181 -16.29 -13.67 4.47
N LEU A 182 -16.98 -12.86 3.67
CA LEU A 182 -17.11 -13.04 2.23
C LEU A 182 -16.19 -12.05 1.51
N VAL A 183 -15.38 -12.53 0.56
CA VAL A 183 -14.47 -11.71 -0.24
C VAL A 183 -14.84 -11.81 -1.71
N PHE A 184 -15.32 -10.72 -2.31
CA PHE A 184 -15.43 -10.62 -3.76
C PHE A 184 -14.08 -10.28 -4.39
N GLY A 185 -13.64 -11.09 -5.36
CA GLY A 185 -12.37 -10.93 -6.02
C GLY A 185 -11.18 -11.46 -5.22
N GLY A 186 -11.33 -12.64 -4.60
CA GLY A 186 -10.30 -13.30 -3.80
C GLY A 186 -8.99 -13.61 -4.56
N GLY A 187 -9.03 -13.72 -5.89
CA GLY A 187 -7.84 -13.95 -6.73
C GLY A 187 -6.95 -12.72 -6.93
N GLY A 188 -7.45 -11.51 -6.66
CA GLY A 188 -6.68 -10.26 -6.71
C GLY A 188 -5.79 -10.08 -5.48
N ALA A 189 -4.73 -9.25 -5.58
CA ALA A 189 -3.75 -9.09 -4.50
C ALA A 189 -4.38 -8.67 -3.16
N VAL A 190 -5.34 -7.73 -3.17
CA VAL A 190 -6.04 -7.28 -1.95
C VAL A 190 -6.94 -8.40 -1.41
N GLY A 191 -7.75 -9.03 -2.27
CA GLY A 191 -8.63 -10.13 -1.85
C GLY A 191 -7.83 -11.31 -1.30
N PHE A 192 -6.73 -11.68 -1.95
CA PHE A 192 -5.85 -12.76 -1.52
C PHE A 192 -5.15 -12.46 -0.18
N SER A 193 -4.73 -11.21 0.03
CA SER A 193 -4.23 -10.75 1.33
C SER A 193 -5.31 -10.82 2.41
N ALA A 194 -6.54 -10.40 2.08
CA ALA A 194 -7.66 -10.40 3.02
C ALA A 194 -8.02 -11.82 3.48
N ILE A 195 -8.01 -12.80 2.57
CA ILE A 195 -8.22 -14.22 2.91
C ILE A 195 -7.20 -14.66 3.95
N GLN A 196 -5.90 -14.46 3.68
CA GLN A 196 -4.82 -14.91 4.57
C GLN A 196 -4.85 -14.19 5.92
N LEU A 197 -5.11 -12.88 5.95
CA LEU A 197 -5.24 -12.09 7.18
C LEU A 197 -6.45 -12.54 8.03
N ALA A 198 -7.58 -12.84 7.38
CA ALA A 198 -8.77 -13.32 8.06
C ALA A 198 -8.58 -14.73 8.61
N VAL A 199 -8.00 -15.64 7.83
CA VAL A 199 -7.65 -17.00 8.27
C VAL A 199 -6.67 -16.97 9.43
N ALA A 200 -5.62 -16.13 9.37
CA ALA A 200 -4.68 -15.94 10.46
C ALA A 200 -5.33 -15.35 11.72
N SER A 201 -6.50 -14.72 11.59
CA SER A 201 -7.32 -14.19 12.70
C SER A 201 -8.40 -15.19 13.18
N GLY A 202 -8.41 -16.43 12.70
CA GLY A 202 -9.38 -17.45 13.08
C GLY A 202 -10.78 -17.26 12.47
N CYS A 203 -10.90 -16.55 11.35
CA CYS A 203 -12.17 -16.34 10.66
C CYS A 203 -12.44 -17.43 9.62
N HIS A 204 -13.71 -17.67 9.35
CA HIS A 204 -14.21 -18.55 8.27
C HIS A 204 -14.36 -17.73 6.98
N VAL A 205 -13.64 -18.10 5.93
CA VAL A 205 -13.57 -17.28 4.71
C VAL A 205 -14.20 -18.00 3.53
N THR A 206 -15.13 -17.31 2.87
CA THR A 206 -15.66 -17.65 1.53
C THR A 206 -15.18 -16.59 0.54
N ALA A 207 -14.74 -16.97 -0.66
CA ALA A 207 -14.28 -16.00 -1.64
C ALA A 207 -14.82 -16.31 -3.04
N SER A 208 -15.15 -15.26 -3.82
CA SER A 208 -15.39 -15.42 -5.25
C SER A 208 -14.10 -15.19 -6.03
N CYS A 209 -13.94 -15.92 -7.13
CA CYS A 209 -12.75 -15.88 -7.96
C CYS A 209 -13.06 -16.30 -9.41
N VAL A 210 -12.04 -16.28 -10.27
CA VAL A 210 -12.03 -17.02 -11.53
C VAL A 210 -11.45 -18.42 -11.28
N GLY A 211 -11.90 -19.43 -12.04
CA GLY A 211 -11.49 -20.83 -11.86
C GLY A 211 -9.97 -21.02 -11.75
N GLN A 212 -9.19 -20.29 -12.55
CA GLN A 212 -7.72 -20.32 -12.54
C GLN A 212 -7.09 -20.01 -11.17
N THR A 213 -7.78 -19.29 -10.28
CA THR A 213 -7.26 -18.94 -8.95
C THR A 213 -7.91 -19.72 -7.80
N LYS A 214 -8.86 -20.61 -8.10
CA LYS A 214 -9.67 -21.34 -7.10
C LYS A 214 -8.81 -22.17 -6.15
N ASP A 215 -7.94 -23.01 -6.67
CA ASP A 215 -7.06 -23.87 -5.85
C ASP A 215 -6.12 -23.06 -4.96
N ARG A 216 -5.57 -21.97 -5.47
CA ARG A 216 -4.73 -21.06 -4.70
C ARG A 216 -5.46 -20.42 -3.52
N ILE A 217 -6.71 -20.05 -3.71
CA ILE A 217 -7.56 -19.45 -2.66
C ILE A 217 -7.87 -20.48 -1.58
N LEU A 218 -8.21 -21.72 -1.95
CA LEU A 218 -8.42 -22.82 -1.02
C LEU A 218 -7.13 -23.15 -0.24
N ALA A 219 -5.98 -23.20 -0.94
CA ALA A 219 -4.68 -23.41 -0.30
C ALA A 219 -4.28 -22.25 0.66
N ALA A 220 -4.82 -21.04 0.48
CA ALA A 220 -4.65 -19.92 1.39
C ALA A 220 -5.55 -20.01 2.63
N GLY A 221 -6.40 -21.05 2.74
CA GLY A 221 -7.22 -21.34 3.91
C GLY A 221 -8.68 -20.86 3.79
N ALA A 222 -9.13 -20.41 2.61
CA ALA A 222 -10.56 -20.20 2.40
C ALA A 222 -11.33 -21.54 2.47
N GLU A 223 -12.44 -21.58 3.17
CA GLU A 223 -13.29 -22.77 3.27
C GLU A 223 -14.07 -23.04 1.98
N GLN A 224 -14.41 -21.98 1.24
CA GLN A 224 -15.11 -22.06 -0.03
C GLN A 224 -14.55 -21.03 -1.01
N ALA A 225 -14.31 -21.48 -2.25
CA ALA A 225 -13.99 -20.63 -3.39
C ALA A 225 -15.03 -20.85 -4.50
N VAL A 226 -15.74 -19.80 -4.89
CA VAL A 226 -16.79 -19.81 -5.89
C VAL A 226 -16.27 -19.21 -7.18
N ASP A 227 -16.27 -19.98 -8.27
CA ASP A 227 -15.92 -19.50 -9.59
C ASP A 227 -17.11 -18.77 -10.22
N TYR A 228 -17.12 -17.44 -10.13
CA TYR A 228 -18.22 -16.61 -10.64
C TYR A 228 -18.39 -16.67 -12.17
N THR A 229 -17.44 -17.30 -12.90
CA THR A 229 -17.54 -17.48 -14.35
C THR A 229 -18.41 -18.68 -14.74
N THR A 230 -18.59 -19.60 -13.81
CA THR A 230 -19.32 -20.87 -14.02
C THR A 230 -20.41 -21.14 -12.96
N GLU A 231 -20.34 -20.46 -11.82
CA GLU A 231 -21.23 -20.66 -10.68
C GLU A 231 -21.95 -19.36 -10.32
N ASP A 232 -23.26 -19.46 -10.02
CA ASP A 232 -24.01 -18.35 -9.43
C ASP A 232 -23.69 -18.25 -7.94
N ILE A 233 -23.13 -17.12 -7.52
CA ILE A 233 -22.69 -16.91 -6.15
C ILE A 233 -23.86 -16.90 -5.15
N GLU A 234 -25.05 -16.42 -5.53
CA GLU A 234 -26.24 -16.40 -4.66
C GLU A 234 -26.78 -17.81 -4.44
N LEU A 235 -26.55 -18.73 -5.38
CA LEU A 235 -26.93 -20.15 -5.25
C LEU A 235 -25.84 -20.96 -4.53
N ALA A 236 -24.58 -20.70 -4.81
CA ALA A 236 -23.45 -21.45 -4.29
C ALA A 236 -23.13 -21.14 -2.81
N VAL A 237 -23.28 -19.88 -2.39
CA VAL A 237 -22.94 -19.43 -1.03
C VAL A 237 -24.16 -19.57 -0.11
N LYS A 238 -23.95 -20.12 1.07
CA LYS A 238 -25.03 -20.33 2.06
C LYS A 238 -24.75 -19.62 3.37
N GLY A 239 -25.82 -19.15 4.00
CA GLY A 239 -25.79 -18.49 5.29
C GLY A 239 -25.48 -17.00 5.23
N LYS A 240 -25.24 -16.40 6.39
CA LYS A 240 -24.96 -14.98 6.55
C LYS A 240 -23.53 -14.75 6.99
N PHE A 241 -23.00 -13.56 6.71
CA PHE A 241 -21.62 -13.15 6.99
C PHE A 241 -21.60 -11.97 7.95
N ASP A 242 -20.52 -11.87 8.72
CA ASP A 242 -20.21 -10.77 9.61
C ASP A 242 -19.64 -9.57 8.85
N ALA A 243 -18.88 -9.87 7.79
CA ALA A 243 -18.24 -8.89 6.97
C ALA A 243 -18.22 -9.32 5.50
N VAL A 244 -18.31 -8.34 4.59
CA VAL A 244 -18.11 -8.52 3.15
C VAL A 244 -17.06 -7.52 2.69
N LEU A 245 -15.97 -8.03 2.09
CA LEU A 245 -14.99 -7.20 1.40
C LEU A 245 -15.19 -7.29 -0.10
N ASP A 246 -15.61 -6.20 -0.71
CA ASP A 246 -15.78 -6.08 -2.15
C ASP A 246 -14.59 -5.37 -2.80
N THR A 247 -13.73 -6.15 -3.45
CA THR A 247 -12.57 -5.62 -4.20
C THR A 247 -12.89 -5.33 -5.67
N ILE A 248 -14.07 -5.73 -6.13
CA ILE A 248 -14.55 -5.57 -7.52
C ILE A 248 -15.31 -4.26 -7.66
N GLY A 249 -16.33 -4.07 -6.84
CA GLY A 249 -17.23 -2.92 -6.85
C GLY A 249 -18.28 -2.99 -7.94
N GLY A 250 -19.26 -2.12 -7.81
CA GLY A 250 -20.38 -2.00 -8.73
C GLY A 250 -21.71 -2.37 -8.07
N PRO A 251 -22.83 -2.01 -8.73
CA PRO A 251 -24.16 -2.17 -8.13
C PRO A 251 -24.51 -3.62 -7.81
N GLU A 252 -24.05 -4.56 -8.64
CA GLU A 252 -24.38 -5.97 -8.50
C GLU A 252 -23.67 -6.62 -7.31
N THR A 253 -22.32 -6.46 -7.20
CA THR A 253 -21.57 -6.98 -6.05
C THR A 253 -21.99 -6.31 -4.75
N GLU A 254 -22.33 -5.00 -4.79
CA GLU A 254 -22.89 -4.29 -3.64
C GLU A 254 -24.21 -4.89 -3.20
N ARG A 255 -25.17 -5.10 -4.12
CA ARG A 255 -26.47 -5.73 -3.84
C ARG A 255 -26.32 -7.13 -3.23
N ILE A 256 -25.54 -7.97 -3.88
CA ILE A 256 -25.31 -9.35 -3.43
C ILE A 256 -24.63 -9.35 -2.06
N GLY A 257 -23.56 -8.56 -1.90
CA GLY A 257 -22.80 -8.49 -0.66
C GLY A 257 -23.63 -8.02 0.54
N ILE A 258 -24.48 -7.01 0.34
CA ILE A 258 -25.38 -6.51 1.39
C ILE A 258 -26.42 -7.59 1.76
N ASN A 259 -26.96 -8.30 0.78
CA ASN A 259 -27.91 -9.37 1.03
C ASN A 259 -27.29 -10.54 1.80
N PHE A 260 -26.00 -10.79 1.70
CA PHE A 260 -25.32 -11.83 2.47
C PHE A 260 -24.96 -11.41 3.90
N LEU A 261 -24.99 -10.11 4.24
CA LEU A 261 -24.65 -9.66 5.58
C LEU A 261 -25.77 -9.98 6.58
N ARG A 262 -25.35 -10.32 7.81
CA ARG A 262 -26.24 -10.33 8.96
C ARG A 262 -26.45 -8.91 9.49
N LYS A 263 -27.47 -8.69 10.30
CA LYS A 263 -27.64 -7.45 11.03
C LYS A 263 -26.43 -7.19 11.95
N GLY A 264 -25.90 -5.98 11.96
CA GLY A 264 -24.63 -5.61 12.62
C GLY A 264 -23.37 -5.92 11.79
N GLY A 265 -23.52 -6.44 10.58
CA GLY A 265 -22.40 -6.75 9.70
C GLY A 265 -21.81 -5.52 9.00
N ASN A 266 -20.65 -5.70 8.38
CA ASN A 266 -19.89 -4.64 7.72
C ASN A 266 -19.72 -4.92 6.23
N TYR A 267 -20.10 -3.97 5.38
CA TYR A 267 -19.80 -3.97 3.96
C TYR A 267 -18.65 -2.99 3.66
N MET A 268 -17.56 -3.48 3.09
CA MET A 268 -16.38 -2.69 2.75
C MET A 268 -16.11 -2.78 1.25
N THR A 269 -16.04 -1.64 0.56
CA THR A 269 -15.68 -1.63 -0.87
C THR A 269 -14.45 -0.75 -1.13
N LEU A 270 -13.63 -1.17 -2.12
CA LEU A 270 -12.50 -0.40 -2.60
C LEU A 270 -12.89 0.65 -3.66
N GLN A 271 -14.16 0.65 -4.10
CA GLN A 271 -14.69 1.54 -5.13
C GLN A 271 -15.41 2.75 -4.51
N GLY A 272 -14.65 3.58 -3.79
CA GLY A 272 -15.18 4.87 -3.32
C GLY A 272 -15.16 5.94 -4.40
N GLU A 273 -16.13 6.86 -4.36
CA GLU A 273 -16.33 7.88 -5.39
C GLU A 273 -15.62 9.21 -5.09
N ALA A 274 -14.84 9.30 -4.01
CA ALA A 274 -14.22 10.56 -3.59
C ALA A 274 -13.33 11.16 -4.68
N ALA A 275 -12.44 10.36 -5.28
CA ALA A 275 -11.53 10.85 -6.32
C ALA A 275 -12.28 11.23 -7.61
N SER A 276 -13.23 10.41 -8.07
CA SER A 276 -14.00 10.70 -9.29
C SER A 276 -14.84 11.97 -9.17
N LEU A 277 -15.45 12.20 -8.00
CA LEU A 277 -16.22 13.40 -7.74
C LEU A 277 -15.34 14.66 -7.59
N THR A 278 -14.17 14.54 -6.94
CA THR A 278 -13.22 15.65 -6.87
C THR A 278 -12.59 15.95 -8.23
N ASP A 279 -12.32 14.95 -9.04
CA ASP A 279 -11.81 15.12 -10.42
C ASP A 279 -12.83 15.84 -11.33
N LYS A 280 -14.13 15.58 -11.11
CA LYS A 280 -15.21 16.16 -11.92
C LYS A 280 -15.60 17.58 -11.46
N TYR A 281 -15.65 17.84 -10.15
CA TYR A 281 -16.22 19.04 -9.58
C TYR A 281 -15.24 19.88 -8.76
N GLY A 282 -13.95 19.47 -8.70
CA GLY A 282 -12.95 20.09 -7.82
C GLY A 282 -13.13 19.74 -6.34
N PHE A 283 -12.15 20.10 -5.52
CA PHE A 283 -12.18 19.77 -4.08
C PHE A 283 -13.33 20.42 -3.32
N VAL A 284 -13.63 21.68 -3.63
CA VAL A 284 -14.64 22.47 -2.90
C VAL A 284 -16.04 21.89 -3.03
N VAL A 285 -16.38 21.33 -4.18
CA VAL A 285 -17.70 20.74 -4.45
C VAL A 285 -17.65 19.21 -4.37
N GLY A 286 -16.63 18.60 -4.96
CA GLY A 286 -16.52 17.13 -5.08
C GLY A 286 -16.37 16.42 -3.76
N LEU A 287 -15.59 16.96 -2.81
CA LEU A 287 -15.39 16.32 -1.51
C LEU A 287 -16.65 16.34 -0.62
N PRO A 288 -17.38 17.47 -0.48
CA PRO A 288 -18.69 17.46 0.18
C PRO A 288 -19.70 16.52 -0.48
N LEU A 289 -19.74 16.46 -1.83
CA LEU A 289 -20.62 15.53 -2.54
C LEU A 289 -20.27 14.06 -2.23
N ALA A 290 -18.99 13.72 -2.27
CA ALA A 290 -18.52 12.37 -1.93
C ALA A 290 -18.89 12.00 -0.49
N THR A 291 -18.66 12.91 0.45
CA THR A 291 -19.01 12.72 1.86
C THR A 291 -20.53 12.54 2.03
N SER A 292 -21.35 13.36 1.37
CA SER A 292 -22.81 13.26 1.41
C SER A 292 -23.30 11.93 0.83
N LEU A 293 -22.70 11.47 -0.28
CA LEU A 293 -23.02 10.18 -0.90
C LEU A 293 -22.68 9.01 0.03
N LEU A 294 -21.49 9.03 0.63
CA LEU A 294 -21.10 8.00 1.60
C LEU A 294 -22.04 7.99 2.81
N MET A 295 -22.38 9.15 3.36
CA MET A 295 -23.29 9.26 4.49
C MET A 295 -24.71 8.79 4.13
N LYS A 296 -25.20 9.14 2.93
CA LYS A 296 -26.47 8.62 2.41
C LYS A 296 -26.48 7.08 2.38
N LYS A 297 -25.45 6.46 1.81
CA LYS A 297 -25.33 4.99 1.77
C LYS A 297 -25.25 4.39 3.18
N LYS A 298 -24.46 4.96 4.07
CA LYS A 298 -24.37 4.53 5.48
C LYS A 298 -25.74 4.57 6.17
N ILE A 299 -26.45 5.68 6.11
CA ILE A 299 -27.77 5.82 6.72
C ILE A 299 -28.76 4.86 6.08
N GLN A 300 -28.81 4.80 4.76
CA GLN A 300 -29.70 3.91 4.01
C GLN A 300 -29.54 2.46 4.44
N TYR A 301 -28.29 1.93 4.44
CA TYR A 301 -28.03 0.53 4.75
C TYR A 301 -28.10 0.22 6.24
N GLN A 302 -27.77 1.18 7.10
CA GLN A 302 -28.01 1.06 8.52
C GLN A 302 -29.52 0.94 8.82
N TYR A 303 -30.35 1.76 8.16
CA TYR A 303 -31.80 1.73 8.37
C TYR A 303 -32.47 0.49 7.75
N SER A 304 -32.10 0.15 6.49
CA SER A 304 -32.76 -0.93 5.74
C SER A 304 -32.28 -2.34 6.13
N HIS A 305 -30.99 -2.50 6.47
CA HIS A 305 -30.37 -3.81 6.72
C HIS A 305 -29.69 -3.92 8.09
N GLY A 306 -29.51 -2.79 8.80
CA GLY A 306 -28.80 -2.75 10.08
C GLY A 306 -27.31 -3.04 9.95
N ILE A 307 -26.68 -2.59 8.86
CA ILE A 307 -25.26 -2.85 8.56
C ILE A 307 -24.47 -1.55 8.44
N ASP A 308 -23.14 -1.65 8.66
CA ASP A 308 -22.22 -0.57 8.40
C ASP A 308 -21.64 -0.64 6.98
N TYR A 309 -21.53 0.52 6.31
CA TYR A 309 -21.03 0.66 4.93
C TYR A 309 -19.76 1.50 4.90
N TRP A 310 -18.69 1.00 4.23
CA TRP A 310 -17.38 1.63 4.22
C TRP A 310 -16.80 1.75 2.82
N TRP A 311 -16.31 2.94 2.47
CA TRP A 311 -15.29 3.08 1.43
C TRP A 311 -13.92 2.87 2.09
N THR A 312 -13.19 1.91 1.59
CA THR A 312 -11.88 1.52 2.15
C THR A 312 -10.78 1.90 1.18
N TYR A 313 -9.79 2.60 1.71
CA TYR A 313 -8.57 2.95 1.01
C TYR A 313 -7.37 2.53 1.85
N MET A 314 -6.23 2.25 1.19
CA MET A 314 -4.97 2.03 1.89
C MET A 314 -4.61 3.27 2.71
N ARG A 315 -4.08 3.05 3.88
CA ARG A 315 -3.51 4.06 4.76
C ARG A 315 -2.27 3.48 5.42
N ALA A 316 -1.25 4.32 5.64
CA ALA A 316 -0.13 3.96 6.49
C ALA A 316 -0.64 3.55 7.88
N ASP A 317 -0.16 2.40 8.35
CA ASP A 317 -0.55 1.77 9.60
C ASP A 317 0.65 0.97 10.11
N PRO A 318 1.49 1.54 10.99
CA PRO A 318 2.69 0.88 11.50
C PRO A 318 2.40 -0.44 12.22
N GLU A 319 1.31 -0.51 12.99
CA GLU A 319 0.90 -1.74 13.68
C GLU A 319 0.48 -2.81 12.66
N GLY A 320 -0.31 -2.41 11.67
CA GLY A 320 -0.71 -3.29 10.58
C GLY A 320 0.48 -3.78 9.76
N LEU A 321 1.44 -2.90 9.49
CA LEU A 321 2.63 -3.26 8.73
C LEU A 321 3.56 -4.20 9.53
N ALA A 322 3.68 -4.01 10.83
CA ALA A 322 4.42 -4.90 11.72
C ALA A 322 3.77 -6.30 11.79
N GLU A 323 2.45 -6.38 11.87
CA GLU A 323 1.74 -7.67 11.85
C GLU A 323 1.85 -8.36 10.49
N ILE A 324 1.75 -7.61 9.39
CA ILE A 324 2.00 -8.12 8.04
C ILE A 324 3.41 -8.69 7.95
N GLN A 325 4.42 -7.96 8.43
CA GLN A 325 5.82 -8.41 8.47
C GLN A 325 5.97 -9.72 9.25
N ARG A 326 5.34 -9.82 10.43
CA ARG A 326 5.34 -11.03 11.27
C ARG A 326 4.73 -12.23 10.53
N LEU A 327 3.58 -12.03 9.87
CA LEU A 327 2.89 -13.10 9.11
C LEU A 327 3.69 -13.53 7.88
N VAL A 328 4.33 -12.58 7.20
CA VAL A 328 5.23 -12.85 6.07
C VAL A 328 6.43 -13.67 6.54
N GLY A 329 7.08 -13.26 7.63
CA GLY A 329 8.22 -13.98 8.21
C GLY A 329 7.87 -15.42 8.65
N ALA A 330 6.62 -15.63 9.09
CA ALA A 330 6.07 -16.93 9.43
C ALA A 330 5.57 -17.76 8.23
N GLY A 331 5.66 -17.24 7.00
CA GLY A 331 5.15 -17.89 5.78
C GLY A 331 3.61 -17.95 5.69
N LYS A 332 2.90 -17.21 6.54
CA LYS A 332 1.42 -17.19 6.63
C LYS A 332 0.77 -16.13 5.73
N LEU A 333 1.56 -15.21 5.18
CA LEU A 333 1.11 -14.22 4.22
C LEU A 333 2.11 -14.10 3.09
N LYS A 334 1.63 -14.31 1.87
CA LYS A 334 2.40 -14.15 0.64
C LYS A 334 1.50 -13.72 -0.50
N ILE A 335 2.04 -12.98 -1.46
CA ILE A 335 1.31 -12.59 -2.68
C ILE A 335 2.11 -13.12 -3.88
N PRO A 336 1.51 -13.93 -4.75
CA PRO A 336 2.19 -14.44 -5.93
C PRO A 336 2.66 -13.32 -6.85
N VAL A 337 3.93 -13.33 -7.18
CA VAL A 337 4.51 -12.53 -8.26
C VAL A 337 4.52 -13.39 -9.51
N GLU A 338 3.70 -12.99 -10.49
CA GLU A 338 3.52 -13.79 -11.71
C GLU A 338 4.49 -13.36 -12.81
N LYS A 339 4.93 -12.10 -12.78
CA LYS A 339 5.86 -11.60 -13.78
C LYS A 339 6.71 -10.46 -13.23
N THR A 340 8.00 -10.48 -13.56
CA THR A 340 8.95 -9.40 -13.32
C THR A 340 9.37 -8.75 -14.63
N PHE A 341 9.70 -7.48 -14.57
CA PHE A 341 10.23 -6.69 -15.67
C PHE A 341 11.37 -5.82 -15.14
N SER A 342 12.29 -5.41 -15.99
CA SER A 342 13.20 -4.32 -15.64
C SER A 342 12.43 -3.01 -15.48
N ILE A 343 12.92 -2.09 -14.66
CA ILE A 343 12.37 -0.73 -14.55
C ILE A 343 12.35 -0.01 -15.91
N THR A 344 13.26 -0.38 -16.83
CA THR A 344 13.30 0.14 -18.21
C THR A 344 12.09 -0.30 -19.03
N ASP A 345 11.43 -1.40 -18.67
CA ASP A 345 10.28 -1.99 -19.37
C ASP A 345 8.95 -1.64 -18.71
N VAL A 346 8.88 -0.53 -17.99
CA VAL A 346 7.68 -0.07 -17.27
C VAL A 346 6.44 -0.01 -18.12
N VAL A 347 6.56 0.36 -19.41
CA VAL A 347 5.46 0.40 -20.37
C VAL A 347 4.85 -1.00 -20.52
N ALA A 348 5.68 -2.00 -20.81
CA ALA A 348 5.24 -3.39 -20.96
C ALA A 348 4.65 -3.96 -19.66
N ALA A 349 5.21 -3.58 -18.50
CA ALA A 349 4.69 -3.99 -17.19
C ALA A 349 3.28 -3.44 -16.92
N HIS A 350 3.02 -2.16 -17.24
CA HIS A 350 1.70 -1.55 -17.12
C HIS A 350 0.69 -2.16 -18.10
N GLU A 351 1.08 -2.38 -19.35
CA GLU A 351 0.23 -3.08 -20.34
C GLU A 351 -0.16 -4.48 -19.88
N ALA A 352 0.82 -5.25 -19.38
CA ALA A 352 0.57 -6.59 -18.86
C ALA A 352 -0.41 -6.58 -17.69
N LYS A 353 -0.31 -5.58 -16.81
CA LYS A 353 -1.24 -5.41 -15.69
C LYS A 353 -2.65 -5.03 -16.13
N GLU A 354 -2.79 -4.15 -17.10
CA GLU A 354 -4.09 -3.67 -17.60
C GLU A 354 -4.86 -4.72 -18.41
N LYS A 355 -4.16 -5.56 -19.14
CA LYS A 355 -4.78 -6.68 -19.90
C LYS A 355 -5.45 -7.73 -19.00
N LYS A 356 -5.29 -7.62 -17.66
CA LYS A 356 -5.86 -8.54 -16.66
C LYS A 356 -5.56 -10.03 -16.93
N GLN A 357 -4.54 -10.32 -17.72
CA GLN A 357 -4.11 -11.68 -18.06
C GLN A 357 -3.22 -12.30 -16.97
N ILE A 358 -2.81 -11.48 -15.99
CA ILE A 358 -1.89 -11.85 -14.92
C ILE A 358 -2.67 -11.91 -13.60
N PRO A 359 -2.93 -13.12 -13.04
CA PRO A 359 -3.75 -13.29 -11.84
C PRO A 359 -3.04 -12.94 -10.53
N GLY A 360 -1.84 -12.37 -10.59
CA GLY A 360 -1.02 -11.98 -9.44
C GLY A 360 -0.43 -10.59 -9.59
N LYS A 361 0.70 -10.37 -8.93
CA LYS A 361 1.45 -9.11 -8.99
C LYS A 361 2.42 -9.09 -10.16
N VAL A 362 2.61 -7.89 -10.69
CA VAL A 362 3.69 -7.52 -11.61
C VAL A 362 4.68 -6.68 -10.82
N VAL A 363 5.97 -6.98 -10.96
CA VAL A 363 7.06 -6.32 -10.23
C VAL A 363 8.07 -5.75 -11.22
N LEU A 364 8.62 -4.58 -10.90
CA LEU A 364 9.74 -3.94 -11.60
C LEU A 364 11.00 -4.09 -10.74
N GLU A 365 12.09 -4.55 -11.36
CA GLU A 365 13.42 -4.68 -10.73
C GLU A 365 14.38 -3.60 -11.24
N PHE A 366 15.32 -3.18 -10.38
CA PHE A 366 16.30 -2.12 -10.66
C PHE A 366 17.68 -2.65 -11.04
#